data_2fdaf483a571d65f09eb52ce97b36350
#
_entry.id   2fdaf483a571d65f09eb52ce97b36350
#
_cell.length_a   1.000
_cell.length_b   1.000
_cell.length_c   1.000
_cell.angle_alpha   90.00
_cell.angle_beta   90.00
_cell.angle_gamma   90.00
#
_symmetry.space_group_name_H-M   'P 1'
#
loop_
_entity.id
_entity.type
_entity.pdbx_description
1 polymer ?
#
loop_
_entity_poly.entity_id
_entity_poly.type
_entity_poly.pdbx_seq_one_letter_code
_entity_poly.pdbx_strand_id
1 'polypeptide(L)'
;MIIIKMFKFILNTFFLYLLLISNSYSNEGFDIWVKKFEQRAIESGISEKVVKDIMTNVKFLPKVIEYDRYQPEFYEDTFTYIKKRSSIKKVKEGLKLFKKERETIESIENDFQVEKELLLALMGIETNFGKYLGKMDIISSLATLSFDKRRSEFFTEELLILLNLVDKNIIDKNILFGSWAGAFGNFQFMPRTIRNYAIDYNNNKTIELKNIEDSFASAANYLKTIGWKKNQPCFFKIDLKKDIPKKYLNSSARNIKNKKKVKFLKRYIKNYDDLNIKDNFKAAIIIPDKDIIPGAETLSPAYIVFENYEKILNWNRSLRFALAVCTLKESFKNEI
;
A
#
# COMPACT_ATOMS: atom_id res chain seq x y z
N MET A 1 37.66 15.94 -40.42
CA MET A 1 36.21 15.64 -40.28
C MET A 1 35.91 14.14 -40.25
N ILE A 2 36.56 13.30 -41.06
CA ILE A 2 36.36 11.82 -41.11
C ILE A 2 36.83 11.14 -39.82
N ILE A 3 37.97 11.49 -39.27
CA ILE A 3 38.54 10.91 -38.04
C ILE A 3 37.62 11.12 -36.82
N ILE A 4 36.99 12.29 -36.68
CA ILE A 4 36.07 12.61 -35.59
C ILE A 4 34.77 11.80 -35.71
N LYS A 5 34.27 11.55 -36.90
CA LYS A 5 33.11 10.69 -37.14
C LYS A 5 33.39 9.22 -36.81
N MET A 6 34.58 8.72 -37.19
CA MET A 6 35.02 7.37 -36.83
C MET A 6 35.17 7.20 -35.31
N PHE A 7 35.76 8.17 -34.62
CA PHE A 7 35.92 8.11 -33.17
C PHE A 7 34.55 8.10 -32.42
N LYS A 8 33.58 8.91 -32.87
CA LYS A 8 32.23 8.89 -32.35
C LYS A 8 31.49 7.56 -32.63
N PHE A 9 31.70 6.96 -33.78
CA PHE A 9 31.13 5.67 -34.13
C PHE A 9 31.71 4.55 -33.27
N ILE A 10 33.03 4.49 -33.07
CA ILE A 10 33.70 3.51 -32.21
C ILE A 10 33.27 3.69 -30.75
N LEU A 11 33.15 4.93 -30.26
CA LEU A 11 32.71 5.21 -28.89
C LEU A 11 31.25 4.78 -28.67
N ASN A 12 30.35 5.03 -29.61
CA ASN A 12 28.96 4.61 -29.54
C ASN A 12 28.81 3.08 -29.63
N THR A 13 29.55 2.39 -30.47
CA THR A 13 29.55 0.92 -30.54
C THR A 13 30.13 0.29 -29.28
N PHE A 14 31.17 0.86 -28.70
CA PHE A 14 31.73 0.41 -27.42
C PHE A 14 30.77 0.61 -26.25
N PHE A 15 30.04 1.75 -26.21
CA PHE A 15 29.04 2.01 -25.21
C PHE A 15 27.82 1.08 -25.35
N LEU A 16 27.40 0.78 -26.59
CA LEU A 16 26.33 -0.18 -26.88
C LEU A 16 26.74 -1.61 -26.47
N TYR A 17 27.99 -1.98 -26.72
CA TYR A 17 28.54 -3.28 -26.32
C TYR A 17 28.63 -3.43 -24.80
N LEU A 18 29.02 -2.38 -24.05
CA LEU A 18 29.02 -2.35 -22.59
C LEU A 18 27.61 -2.48 -22.01
N LEU A 19 26.60 -1.86 -22.63
CA LEU A 19 25.20 -2.00 -22.23
C LEU A 19 24.68 -3.42 -22.48
N LEU A 20 25.06 -4.06 -23.55
CA LEU A 20 24.68 -5.46 -23.85
C LEU A 20 25.31 -6.45 -22.86
N ILE A 21 26.60 -6.26 -22.53
CA ILE A 21 27.29 -7.08 -21.53
C ILE A 21 26.67 -6.92 -20.15
N SER A 22 26.35 -5.68 -19.71
CA SER A 22 25.76 -5.44 -18.40
C SER A 22 24.40 -6.11 -18.23
N ASN A 23 23.58 -6.13 -19.27
CA ASN A 23 22.30 -6.83 -19.26
C ASN A 23 22.48 -8.36 -19.25
N SER A 24 23.48 -8.90 -19.94
CA SER A 24 23.77 -10.34 -19.96
C SER A 24 24.20 -10.84 -18.57
N TYR A 25 25.11 -10.14 -17.90
CA TYR A 25 25.56 -10.48 -16.54
C TYR A 25 24.42 -10.37 -15.50
N SER A 26 23.49 -9.42 -15.67
CA SER A 26 22.34 -9.28 -14.79
C SER A 26 21.37 -10.47 -14.92
N ASN A 27 21.13 -10.96 -16.13
CA ASN A 27 20.26 -12.13 -16.36
C ASN A 27 20.90 -13.42 -15.81
N GLU A 28 22.18 -13.67 -16.08
CA GLU A 28 22.87 -14.86 -15.56
C GLU A 28 22.90 -14.89 -14.02
N GLY A 29 23.15 -13.76 -13.39
CA GLY A 29 23.09 -13.63 -11.94
C GLY A 29 21.69 -13.88 -11.37
N PHE A 30 20.64 -13.45 -12.08
CA PHE A 30 19.26 -13.70 -11.70
C PHE A 30 18.89 -15.18 -11.82
N ASP A 31 19.29 -15.86 -12.89
CA ASP A 31 19.05 -17.29 -13.10
C ASP A 31 19.72 -18.15 -12.01
N ILE A 32 20.92 -17.79 -11.59
CA ILE A 32 21.62 -18.45 -10.47
C ILE A 32 20.83 -18.22 -9.15
N TRP A 33 20.32 -16.98 -8.95
CA TRP A 33 19.52 -16.66 -7.79
C TRP A 33 18.22 -17.46 -7.78
N VAL A 34 17.52 -17.59 -8.92
CA VAL A 34 16.28 -18.38 -9.06
C VAL A 34 16.51 -19.82 -8.61
N LYS A 35 17.56 -20.48 -9.09
CA LYS A 35 17.89 -21.85 -8.68
C LYS A 35 18.13 -21.99 -7.18
N LYS A 36 18.82 -21.04 -6.55
CA LYS A 36 19.03 -21.02 -5.10
C LYS A 36 17.73 -20.80 -4.34
N PHE A 37 16.86 -19.94 -4.87
CA PHE A 37 15.54 -19.68 -4.28
C PHE A 37 14.63 -20.90 -4.39
N GLU A 38 14.63 -21.61 -5.52
CA GLU A 38 13.87 -22.87 -5.67
C GLU A 38 14.26 -23.90 -4.60
N GLN A 39 15.55 -24.08 -4.38
CA GLN A 39 16.06 -24.96 -3.34
C GLN A 39 15.57 -24.51 -1.94
N ARG A 40 15.70 -23.23 -1.62
CA ARG A 40 15.19 -22.64 -0.36
C ARG A 40 13.69 -22.85 -0.18
N ALA A 41 12.90 -22.71 -1.26
CA ALA A 41 11.46 -22.90 -1.24
C ALA A 41 11.08 -24.36 -0.92
N ILE A 42 11.74 -25.32 -1.55
CA ILE A 42 11.55 -26.75 -1.27
C ILE A 42 11.95 -27.08 0.17
N GLU A 43 13.10 -26.60 0.64
CA GLU A 43 13.56 -26.78 2.02
C GLU A 43 12.61 -26.16 3.06
N SER A 44 11.85 -25.13 2.69
CA SER A 44 10.81 -24.52 3.54
C SER A 44 9.48 -25.29 3.55
N GLY A 45 9.41 -26.44 2.85
CA GLY A 45 8.26 -27.35 2.85
C GLY A 45 7.24 -27.09 1.74
N ILE A 46 7.57 -26.30 0.71
CA ILE A 46 6.73 -26.13 -0.48
C ILE A 46 7.01 -27.28 -1.45
N SER A 47 5.96 -27.86 -2.05
CA SER A 47 6.13 -29.01 -2.94
C SER A 47 6.99 -28.66 -4.16
N GLU A 48 7.92 -29.56 -4.50
CA GLU A 48 8.84 -29.40 -5.64
C GLU A 48 8.07 -29.17 -6.95
N LYS A 49 6.93 -29.84 -7.10
CA LYS A 49 6.03 -29.67 -8.27
C LYS A 49 5.58 -28.23 -8.43
N VAL A 50 5.09 -27.59 -7.37
CA VAL A 50 4.60 -26.20 -7.41
C VAL A 50 5.74 -25.24 -7.62
N VAL A 51 6.88 -25.44 -6.93
CA VAL A 51 8.07 -24.59 -7.11
C VAL A 51 8.51 -24.60 -8.56
N LYS A 52 8.69 -25.78 -9.17
CA LYS A 52 9.12 -25.89 -10.59
C LYS A 52 8.09 -25.32 -11.55
N ASP A 53 6.81 -25.62 -11.37
CA ASP A 53 5.73 -25.15 -12.24
C ASP A 53 5.65 -23.59 -12.29
N ILE A 54 5.84 -22.96 -11.14
CA ILE A 54 5.74 -21.49 -11.03
C ILE A 54 7.06 -20.81 -11.42
N MET A 55 8.21 -21.32 -10.93
CA MET A 55 9.49 -20.62 -11.09
C MET A 55 10.10 -20.79 -12.49
N THR A 56 9.71 -21.79 -13.27
CA THR A 56 10.20 -22.03 -14.63
C THR A 56 9.99 -20.84 -15.58
N ASN A 57 8.91 -20.07 -15.37
CA ASN A 57 8.54 -18.93 -16.23
C ASN A 57 8.91 -17.57 -15.66
N VAL A 58 9.64 -17.53 -14.55
CA VAL A 58 10.02 -16.28 -13.87
C VAL A 58 11.01 -15.49 -14.71
N LYS A 59 10.74 -14.18 -14.80
CA LYS A 59 11.52 -13.24 -15.61
C LYS A 59 12.12 -12.13 -14.74
N PHE A 60 13.33 -11.71 -15.08
CA PHE A 60 13.89 -10.50 -14.52
C PHE A 60 13.22 -9.26 -15.11
N LEU A 61 12.66 -8.38 -14.28
CA LEU A 61 11.89 -7.20 -14.65
C LEU A 61 12.56 -5.90 -14.14
N PRO A 62 13.55 -5.33 -14.84
CA PRO A 62 14.30 -4.14 -14.37
C PRO A 62 13.41 -2.94 -13.98
N LYS A 63 12.31 -2.72 -14.70
CA LYS A 63 11.34 -1.65 -14.38
C LYS A 63 10.75 -1.75 -12.99
N VAL A 64 10.63 -2.94 -12.43
CA VAL A 64 10.13 -3.16 -11.08
C VAL A 64 11.07 -2.52 -10.06
N ILE A 65 12.38 -2.60 -10.30
CA ILE A 65 13.40 -1.96 -9.46
C ILE A 65 13.32 -0.43 -9.55
N GLU A 66 13.05 0.11 -10.74
CA GLU A 66 12.83 1.55 -10.93
C GLU A 66 11.61 2.04 -10.14
N TYR A 67 10.47 1.34 -10.25
CA TYR A 67 9.27 1.65 -9.50
C TYR A 67 9.46 1.57 -7.98
N ASP A 68 10.25 0.60 -7.49
CA ASP A 68 10.57 0.50 -6.07
C ASP A 68 11.37 1.69 -5.55
N ARG A 69 12.18 2.32 -6.40
CA ARG A 69 13.00 3.49 -6.04
C ARG A 69 12.28 4.82 -6.20
N TYR A 70 11.18 4.87 -6.98
CA TYR A 70 10.48 6.10 -7.30
C TYR A 70 9.00 5.98 -7.00
N GLN A 71 8.58 6.42 -5.81
CA GLN A 71 7.18 6.33 -5.34
C GLN A 71 6.58 7.74 -5.18
N PRO A 72 5.45 8.06 -5.86
CA PRO A 72 4.84 9.40 -5.88
C PRO A 72 4.52 9.99 -4.51
N GLU A 73 4.20 9.16 -3.52
CA GLU A 73 3.89 9.59 -2.16
C GLU A 73 5.03 10.33 -1.45
N PHE A 74 6.23 10.31 -1.99
CA PHE A 74 7.39 11.02 -1.42
C PHE A 74 7.66 12.37 -2.12
N TYR A 75 6.88 12.75 -3.14
CA TYR A 75 7.12 13.94 -3.94
C TYR A 75 5.92 14.89 -4.02
N GLU A 76 4.70 14.42 -3.74
CA GLU A 76 3.50 15.25 -3.74
C GLU A 76 3.27 15.90 -2.37
N ASP A 77 2.87 17.19 -2.33
CA ASP A 77 2.35 17.81 -1.11
C ASP A 77 1.02 17.18 -0.68
N THR A 78 0.69 17.32 0.61
CA THR A 78 -0.49 16.69 1.19
C THR A 78 -1.80 17.14 0.55
N PHE A 79 -1.94 18.41 0.22
CA PHE A 79 -3.17 18.93 -0.40
C PHE A 79 -3.39 18.29 -1.78
N THR A 80 -2.37 18.32 -2.63
CA THR A 80 -2.41 17.70 -3.98
C THR A 80 -2.68 16.21 -3.91
N TYR A 81 -2.01 15.51 -2.99
CA TYR A 81 -2.19 14.08 -2.79
C TYR A 81 -3.64 13.71 -2.42
N ILE A 82 -4.21 14.39 -1.42
CA ILE A 82 -5.60 14.15 -0.97
C ILE A 82 -6.57 14.51 -2.10
N LYS A 83 -6.46 15.69 -2.71
CA LYS A 83 -7.35 16.16 -3.78
C LYS A 83 -7.44 15.17 -4.95
N LYS A 84 -6.32 14.59 -5.36
CA LYS A 84 -6.28 13.58 -6.44
C LYS A 84 -6.99 12.28 -6.04
N ARG A 85 -6.89 11.88 -4.77
CA ARG A 85 -7.35 10.57 -4.30
C ARG A 85 -8.72 10.56 -3.64
N SER A 86 -9.28 11.72 -3.28
CA SER A 86 -10.62 11.88 -2.68
C SER A 86 -11.53 12.79 -3.49
N SER A 87 -11.45 12.72 -4.82
CA SER A 87 -12.25 13.57 -5.72
C SER A 87 -13.74 13.21 -5.71
N ILE A 88 -14.62 14.17 -5.99
CA ILE A 88 -16.07 13.97 -6.15
C ILE A 88 -16.38 12.85 -7.17
N LYS A 89 -15.59 12.76 -8.25
CA LYS A 89 -15.74 11.67 -9.23
C LYS A 89 -15.56 10.31 -8.58
N LYS A 90 -14.56 10.19 -7.70
CA LYS A 90 -14.29 8.93 -6.96
C LYS A 90 -15.43 8.59 -5.99
N VAL A 91 -15.99 9.58 -5.31
CA VAL A 91 -17.19 9.39 -4.46
C VAL A 91 -18.34 8.85 -5.30
N LYS A 92 -18.66 9.46 -6.44
CA LYS A 92 -19.74 9.01 -7.33
C LYS A 92 -19.51 7.56 -7.83
N GLU A 93 -18.27 7.18 -8.13
CA GLU A 93 -17.96 5.81 -8.56
C GLU A 93 -18.13 4.81 -7.41
N GLY A 94 -17.71 5.14 -6.20
CA GLY A 94 -17.93 4.29 -5.03
C GLY A 94 -19.39 4.12 -4.66
N LEU A 95 -20.19 5.19 -4.76
CA LEU A 95 -21.64 5.11 -4.55
C LEU A 95 -22.33 4.20 -5.58
N LYS A 96 -21.87 4.19 -6.83
CA LYS A 96 -22.38 3.25 -7.85
C LYS A 96 -22.06 1.80 -7.48
N LEU A 97 -20.84 1.53 -7.03
CA LEU A 97 -20.47 0.19 -6.55
C LEU A 97 -21.31 -0.19 -5.32
N PHE A 98 -21.42 0.70 -4.33
CA PHE A 98 -22.22 0.45 -3.14
C PHE A 98 -23.70 0.15 -3.48
N LYS A 99 -24.30 0.93 -4.38
CA LYS A 99 -25.68 0.67 -4.83
C LYS A 99 -25.85 -0.71 -5.47
N LYS A 100 -24.84 -1.15 -6.24
CA LYS A 100 -24.86 -2.46 -6.92
C LYS A 100 -24.68 -3.62 -5.93
N GLU A 101 -23.80 -3.49 -4.97
CA GLU A 101 -23.35 -4.55 -4.06
C GLU A 101 -23.82 -4.32 -2.61
N ARG A 102 -24.93 -3.58 -2.45
CA ARG A 102 -25.38 -3.08 -1.15
C ARG A 102 -25.52 -4.19 -0.10
N GLU A 103 -26.25 -5.25 -0.43
CA GLU A 103 -26.56 -6.33 0.52
C GLU A 103 -25.29 -7.00 1.03
N THR A 104 -24.36 -7.32 0.13
CA THR A 104 -23.06 -7.92 0.48
C THR A 104 -22.23 -6.99 1.37
N ILE A 105 -22.13 -5.71 0.98
CA ILE A 105 -21.28 -4.74 1.73
C ILE A 105 -21.89 -4.44 3.12
N GLU A 106 -23.20 -4.31 3.24
CA GLU A 106 -23.89 -4.10 4.54
C GLU A 106 -23.80 -5.35 5.42
N SER A 107 -23.90 -6.56 4.86
CA SER A 107 -23.68 -7.80 5.61
C SER A 107 -22.24 -7.85 6.19
N ILE A 108 -21.25 -7.55 5.38
CA ILE A 108 -19.84 -7.52 5.82
C ILE A 108 -19.61 -6.44 6.91
N GLU A 109 -20.20 -5.26 6.75
CA GLU A 109 -20.14 -4.23 7.81
C GLU A 109 -20.71 -4.75 9.13
N ASN A 110 -21.84 -5.46 9.09
CA ASN A 110 -22.49 -6.02 10.28
C ASN A 110 -21.65 -7.11 10.94
N ASP A 111 -21.04 -8.02 10.15
CA ASP A 111 -20.27 -9.16 10.66
C ASP A 111 -18.93 -8.73 11.27
N PHE A 112 -18.30 -7.75 10.66
CA PHE A 112 -16.96 -7.32 11.06
C PHE A 112 -16.94 -6.05 11.90
N GLN A 113 -18.03 -5.29 11.95
CA GLN A 113 -18.12 -4.00 12.65
C GLN A 113 -17.09 -2.97 12.14
N VAL A 114 -16.85 -2.98 10.82
CA VAL A 114 -16.01 -2.03 10.09
C VAL A 114 -16.90 -1.29 9.09
N GLU A 115 -16.88 0.04 9.15
CA GLU A 115 -17.78 0.87 8.33
C GLU A 115 -17.58 0.63 6.84
N LYS A 116 -18.67 0.46 6.10
CA LYS A 116 -18.67 0.33 4.64
C LYS A 116 -18.00 1.50 3.94
N GLU A 117 -18.12 2.70 4.48
CA GLU A 117 -17.47 3.90 3.97
C GLU A 117 -15.94 3.78 3.98
N LEU A 118 -15.38 3.12 4.99
CA LEU A 118 -13.94 2.85 5.05
C LEU A 118 -13.52 1.83 4.00
N LEU A 119 -14.27 0.75 3.85
CA LEU A 119 -13.98 -0.29 2.86
C LEU A 119 -14.06 0.28 1.44
N LEU A 120 -15.09 1.07 1.15
CA LEU A 120 -15.22 1.78 -0.13
C LEU A 120 -14.06 2.77 -0.36
N ALA A 121 -13.63 3.50 0.68
CA ALA A 121 -12.52 4.43 0.57
C ALA A 121 -11.20 3.72 0.26
N LEU A 122 -10.90 2.61 0.95
CA LEU A 122 -9.71 1.81 0.69
C LEU A 122 -9.71 1.26 -0.73
N MET A 123 -10.78 0.56 -1.17
CA MET A 123 -10.88 0.04 -2.53
C MET A 123 -10.78 1.16 -3.58
N GLY A 124 -11.39 2.31 -3.28
CA GLY A 124 -11.33 3.48 -4.16
C GLY A 124 -9.91 4.01 -4.33
N ILE A 125 -9.09 4.04 -3.28
CA ILE A 125 -7.71 4.53 -3.35
C ILE A 125 -6.79 3.48 -3.96
N GLU A 126 -6.91 2.21 -3.55
CA GLU A 126 -6.03 1.13 -4.02
C GLU A 126 -6.22 0.82 -5.50
N THR A 127 -7.45 0.61 -5.95
CA THR A 127 -7.71 0.10 -7.30
C THR A 127 -8.72 0.90 -8.12
N ASN A 128 -9.17 2.06 -7.60
CA ASN A 128 -10.26 2.80 -8.21
C ASN A 128 -11.49 1.90 -8.48
N PHE A 129 -11.91 1.19 -7.44
CA PHE A 129 -13.05 0.25 -7.46
C PHE A 129 -12.84 -0.90 -8.46
N GLY A 130 -11.66 -1.52 -8.43
CA GLY A 130 -11.32 -2.67 -9.26
C GLY A 130 -10.92 -2.35 -10.71
N LYS A 131 -10.87 -1.07 -11.11
CA LYS A 131 -10.50 -0.67 -12.48
C LYS A 131 -9.00 -0.80 -12.74
N TYR A 132 -8.16 -0.68 -11.72
CA TYR A 132 -6.69 -0.70 -11.80
C TYR A 132 -6.10 -1.73 -10.85
N LEU A 133 -6.22 -3.00 -11.18
CA LEU A 133 -5.73 -4.12 -10.37
C LEU A 133 -4.22 -4.39 -10.54
N GLY A 134 -3.58 -3.71 -11.50
CA GLY A 134 -2.23 -4.02 -11.94
C GLY A 134 -2.22 -5.14 -13.00
N LYS A 135 -1.14 -5.17 -13.80
CA LYS A 135 -0.95 -6.12 -14.91
C LYS A 135 0.43 -6.78 -14.88
N MET A 136 1.19 -6.55 -13.80
CA MET A 136 2.52 -7.14 -13.66
C MET A 136 2.37 -8.59 -13.21
N ASP A 137 3.21 -9.47 -13.76
CA ASP A 137 3.41 -10.81 -13.21
C ASP A 137 4.00 -10.68 -11.80
N ILE A 138 3.22 -11.10 -10.80
CA ILE A 138 3.56 -10.94 -9.39
C ILE A 138 4.77 -11.79 -9.03
N ILE A 139 4.88 -13.00 -9.57
CA ILE A 139 5.99 -13.91 -9.28
C ILE A 139 7.29 -13.31 -9.78
N SER A 140 7.34 -12.88 -11.05
CA SER A 140 8.52 -12.22 -11.64
C SER A 140 8.86 -10.91 -10.92
N SER A 141 7.83 -10.15 -10.49
CA SER A 141 8.02 -8.91 -9.74
C SER A 141 8.66 -9.16 -8.37
N LEU A 142 8.11 -10.10 -7.60
CA LEU A 142 8.65 -10.47 -6.29
C LEU A 142 10.05 -11.09 -6.41
N ALA A 143 10.28 -11.98 -7.39
CA ALA A 143 11.59 -12.56 -7.65
C ALA A 143 12.65 -11.49 -8.00
N THR A 144 12.30 -10.54 -8.86
CA THR A 144 13.16 -9.40 -9.19
C THR A 144 13.51 -8.55 -7.97
N LEU A 145 12.53 -8.21 -7.13
CA LEU A 145 12.75 -7.43 -5.92
C LEU A 145 13.48 -8.23 -4.83
N SER A 146 13.34 -9.53 -4.82
CA SER A 146 14.11 -10.42 -3.94
C SER A 146 15.57 -10.51 -4.37
N PHE A 147 15.84 -10.49 -5.66
CA PHE A 147 17.19 -10.43 -6.23
C PHE A 147 17.85 -9.07 -5.98
N ASP A 148 17.09 -7.94 -6.00
CA ASP A 148 17.61 -6.60 -5.71
C ASP A 148 17.97 -6.47 -4.21
N LYS A 149 19.16 -5.90 -3.92
CA LYS A 149 19.71 -5.87 -2.56
C LYS A 149 18.93 -5.02 -1.57
N ARG A 150 18.11 -4.07 -2.03
CA ARG A 150 17.53 -3.02 -1.16
C ARG A 150 16.54 -3.55 -0.11
N ARG A 151 15.69 -4.49 -0.47
CA ARG A 151 14.69 -5.10 0.41
C ARG A 151 14.58 -6.62 0.16
N SER A 152 15.69 -7.24 -0.20
CA SER A 152 15.77 -8.63 -0.64
C SER A 152 15.02 -9.59 0.28
N GLU A 153 15.33 -9.61 1.57
CA GLU A 153 14.74 -10.57 2.49
C GLU A 153 13.22 -10.37 2.65
N PHE A 154 12.75 -9.12 2.69
CA PHE A 154 11.31 -8.83 2.75
C PHE A 154 10.56 -9.44 1.56
N PHE A 155 11.05 -9.21 0.33
CA PHE A 155 10.39 -9.72 -0.87
C PHE A 155 10.58 -11.23 -1.05
N THR A 156 11.71 -11.78 -0.60
CA THR A 156 11.94 -13.24 -0.58
C THR A 156 10.91 -13.94 0.32
N GLU A 157 10.63 -13.38 1.51
CA GLU A 157 9.59 -13.91 2.39
C GLU A 157 8.19 -13.79 1.76
N GLU A 158 7.86 -12.66 1.11
CA GLU A 158 6.58 -12.51 0.41
C GLU A 158 6.43 -13.55 -0.71
N LEU A 159 7.50 -13.83 -1.48
CA LEU A 159 7.48 -14.84 -2.54
C LEU A 159 7.31 -16.26 -1.97
N LEU A 160 8.02 -16.62 -0.90
CA LEU A 160 7.84 -17.91 -0.21
C LEU A 160 6.40 -18.09 0.29
N ILE A 161 5.83 -17.05 0.89
CA ILE A 161 4.44 -17.07 1.36
C ILE A 161 3.49 -17.28 0.19
N LEU A 162 3.70 -16.58 -0.94
CA LEU A 162 2.85 -16.70 -2.12
C LEU A 162 2.89 -18.13 -2.68
N LEU A 163 4.08 -18.72 -2.84
CA LEU A 163 4.21 -20.11 -3.28
C LEU A 163 3.50 -21.09 -2.33
N ASN A 164 3.60 -20.88 -1.02
CA ASN A 164 2.90 -21.70 -0.03
C ASN A 164 1.38 -21.58 -0.12
N LEU A 165 0.85 -20.36 -0.40
CA LEU A 165 -0.59 -20.16 -0.61
C LEU A 165 -1.11 -20.87 -1.86
N VAL A 166 -0.31 -20.91 -2.93
CA VAL A 166 -0.63 -21.67 -4.15
C VAL A 166 -0.52 -23.17 -3.90
N ASP A 167 0.52 -23.64 -3.23
CA ASP A 167 0.73 -25.05 -2.90
C ASP A 167 -0.43 -25.66 -2.08
N LYS A 168 -0.99 -24.84 -1.19
CA LYS A 168 -2.17 -25.21 -0.39
C LYS A 168 -3.51 -24.99 -1.10
N ASN A 169 -3.51 -24.60 -2.38
CA ASN A 169 -4.70 -24.29 -3.15
C ASN A 169 -5.60 -23.17 -2.53
N ILE A 170 -5.01 -22.29 -1.70
CA ILE A 170 -5.71 -21.13 -1.13
C ILE A 170 -5.92 -20.05 -2.19
N ILE A 171 -4.99 -19.94 -3.12
CA ILE A 171 -5.01 -18.98 -4.24
C ILE A 171 -4.71 -19.72 -5.53
N ASP A 172 -5.49 -19.41 -6.58
CA ASP A 172 -5.23 -19.90 -7.93
C ASP A 172 -3.99 -19.19 -8.54
N LYS A 173 -3.01 -19.99 -8.98
CA LYS A 173 -1.80 -19.49 -9.67
C LYS A 173 -2.10 -18.70 -10.96
N ASN A 174 -3.22 -18.98 -11.63
CA ASN A 174 -3.55 -18.36 -12.92
C ASN A 174 -3.97 -16.89 -12.81
N ILE A 175 -4.26 -16.42 -11.59
CA ILE A 175 -4.72 -15.03 -11.36
C ILE A 175 -3.61 -14.10 -10.79
N LEU A 176 -2.36 -14.54 -10.74
CA LEU A 176 -1.25 -13.83 -10.11
C LEU A 176 -0.73 -12.65 -10.93
N PHE A 177 -1.64 -11.75 -11.30
CA PHE A 177 -1.34 -10.47 -11.90
C PHE A 177 -1.79 -9.33 -10.99
N GLY A 178 -0.91 -8.35 -10.78
CA GLY A 178 -1.18 -7.28 -9.83
C GLY A 178 -0.20 -6.11 -9.96
N SER A 179 0.18 -5.53 -8.83
CA SER A 179 1.14 -4.42 -8.78
C SER A 179 2.58 -4.88 -9.02
N TRP A 180 3.44 -3.90 -9.32
CA TRP A 180 4.88 -4.12 -9.43
C TRP A 180 5.53 -4.63 -8.14
N ALA A 181 4.91 -4.40 -6.98
CA ALA A 181 5.41 -4.81 -5.66
C ALA A 181 4.87 -6.18 -5.20
N GLY A 182 4.07 -6.87 -6.03
CA GLY A 182 3.51 -8.17 -5.67
C GLY A 182 2.17 -8.11 -4.93
N ALA A 183 1.55 -6.94 -4.82
CA ALA A 183 0.21 -6.82 -4.25
C ALA A 183 -0.87 -7.08 -5.31
N PHE A 184 -2.00 -7.68 -4.92
CA PHE A 184 -3.09 -7.98 -5.85
C PHE A 184 -4.49 -7.94 -5.23
N GLY A 185 -5.50 -8.03 -6.11
CA GLY A 185 -6.90 -7.95 -5.74
C GLY A 185 -7.41 -6.53 -5.53
N ASN A 186 -8.67 -6.42 -5.18
CA ASN A 186 -9.38 -5.14 -5.02
C ASN A 186 -8.75 -4.21 -3.98
N PHE A 187 -8.12 -4.77 -2.96
CA PHE A 187 -7.49 -4.07 -1.85
C PHE A 187 -5.96 -4.14 -1.86
N GLN A 188 -5.35 -4.60 -2.94
CA GLN A 188 -3.90 -4.66 -3.14
C GLN A 188 -3.16 -5.33 -1.96
N PHE A 189 -3.60 -6.52 -1.58
CA PHE A 189 -2.98 -7.27 -0.50
C PHE A 189 -1.64 -7.88 -0.91
N MET A 190 -0.65 -7.72 -0.04
CA MET A 190 0.60 -8.49 -0.12
C MET A 190 0.37 -9.95 0.30
N PRO A 191 1.15 -10.91 -0.18
CA PRO A 191 1.02 -12.33 0.18
C PRO A 191 0.91 -12.59 1.69
N ARG A 192 1.69 -11.89 2.50
CA ARG A 192 1.62 -11.95 3.97
C ARG A 192 0.27 -11.48 4.51
N THR A 193 -0.28 -10.43 3.95
CA THR A 193 -1.60 -9.92 4.34
C THR A 193 -2.68 -10.94 4.02
N ILE A 194 -2.58 -11.61 2.86
CA ILE A 194 -3.51 -12.67 2.46
C ILE A 194 -3.42 -13.83 3.45
N ARG A 195 -2.24 -14.36 3.70
CA ARG A 195 -2.04 -15.47 4.65
C ARG A 195 -2.64 -15.20 6.03
N ASN A 196 -2.53 -13.95 6.51
CA ASN A 196 -2.90 -13.61 7.87
C ASN A 196 -4.38 -13.19 8.01
N TYR A 197 -5.00 -12.65 6.96
CA TYR A 197 -6.27 -11.94 7.09
C TYR A 197 -7.32 -12.27 6.03
N ALA A 198 -6.90 -12.85 4.87
CA ALA A 198 -7.88 -13.16 3.84
C ALA A 198 -8.76 -14.33 4.24
N ILE A 199 -10.03 -14.26 3.84
CA ILE A 199 -11.04 -15.26 4.14
C ILE A 199 -11.88 -15.57 2.90
N ASP A 200 -12.31 -16.80 2.79
CA ASP A 200 -13.32 -17.29 1.87
C ASP A 200 -14.70 -17.01 2.52
N TYR A 201 -15.31 -15.87 2.18
CA TYR A 201 -16.53 -15.41 2.83
C TYR A 201 -17.77 -16.10 2.26
N ASN A 202 -17.76 -16.43 0.97
CA ASN A 202 -18.87 -17.13 0.31
C ASN A 202 -18.79 -18.66 0.44
N ASN A 203 -17.76 -19.21 1.11
CA ASN A 203 -17.54 -20.61 1.38
C ASN A 203 -17.43 -21.49 0.12
N ASN A 204 -16.87 -20.96 -0.97
CA ASN A 204 -16.64 -21.70 -2.21
C ASN A 204 -15.30 -22.47 -2.23
N LYS A 205 -14.54 -22.46 -1.12
CA LYS A 205 -13.23 -23.10 -0.89
C LYS A 205 -12.04 -22.43 -1.58
N THR A 206 -12.24 -21.24 -2.14
CA THR A 206 -11.19 -20.43 -2.78
C THR A 206 -11.26 -19.00 -2.28
N ILE A 207 -10.12 -18.33 -2.10
CA ILE A 207 -10.08 -16.91 -1.76
C ILE A 207 -9.93 -16.09 -3.05
N GLU A 208 -10.98 -15.37 -3.43
CA GLU A 208 -11.06 -14.61 -4.68
C GLU A 208 -10.99 -13.09 -4.44
N LEU A 209 -9.79 -12.56 -4.29
CA LEU A 209 -9.56 -11.15 -3.94
C LEU A 209 -9.94 -10.13 -5.03
N LYS A 210 -10.47 -10.60 -6.18
CA LYS A 210 -11.04 -9.76 -7.25
C LYS A 210 -12.55 -9.69 -7.20
N ASN A 211 -13.25 -10.61 -6.50
CA ASN A 211 -14.67 -10.50 -6.25
C ASN A 211 -14.95 -9.58 -5.04
N ILE A 212 -16.20 -9.16 -4.86
CA ILE A 212 -16.59 -8.24 -3.79
C ILE A 212 -16.67 -8.96 -2.45
N GLU A 213 -17.25 -10.15 -2.40
CA GLU A 213 -17.49 -10.89 -1.17
C GLU A 213 -16.20 -11.11 -0.39
N ASP A 214 -15.27 -11.89 -0.95
CA ASP A 214 -14.02 -12.23 -0.26
C ASP A 214 -13.11 -11.03 -0.07
N SER A 215 -13.03 -10.13 -1.06
CA SER A 215 -12.14 -8.99 -0.95
C SER A 215 -12.57 -8.00 0.13
N PHE A 216 -13.88 -7.67 0.22
CA PHE A 216 -14.40 -6.78 1.26
C PHE A 216 -14.34 -7.44 2.64
N ALA A 217 -14.73 -8.72 2.74
CA ALA A 217 -14.67 -9.45 4.00
C ALA A 217 -13.22 -9.61 4.50
N SER A 218 -12.28 -9.90 3.61
CA SER A 218 -10.86 -9.96 3.97
C SER A 218 -10.32 -8.60 4.44
N ALA A 219 -10.70 -7.50 3.77
CA ALA A 219 -10.33 -6.16 4.19
C ALA A 219 -10.93 -5.79 5.55
N ALA A 220 -12.19 -6.12 5.78
CA ALA A 220 -12.87 -5.90 7.03
C ALA A 220 -12.25 -6.75 8.17
N ASN A 221 -11.94 -8.02 7.91
CA ASN A 221 -11.26 -8.91 8.85
C ASN A 221 -9.87 -8.37 9.23
N TYR A 222 -9.10 -7.87 8.26
CA TYR A 222 -7.81 -7.22 8.54
C TYR A 222 -7.98 -6.04 9.48
N LEU A 223 -8.87 -5.09 9.15
CA LEU A 223 -9.10 -3.89 9.95
C LEU A 223 -9.60 -4.21 11.37
N LYS A 224 -10.56 -5.14 11.50
CA LYS A 224 -11.04 -5.64 12.79
C LYS A 224 -9.90 -6.23 13.62
N THR A 225 -9.08 -7.10 13.02
CA THR A 225 -7.98 -7.79 13.71
C THR A 225 -6.91 -6.82 14.21
N ILE A 226 -6.58 -5.77 13.44
CA ILE A 226 -5.62 -4.76 13.88
C ILE A 226 -6.23 -3.73 14.85
N GLY A 227 -7.52 -3.88 15.20
CA GLY A 227 -8.20 -3.09 16.23
C GLY A 227 -8.78 -1.79 15.73
N TRP A 228 -9.34 -1.75 14.51
CA TRP A 228 -10.19 -0.64 14.05
C TRP A 228 -11.37 -0.44 14.99
N LYS A 229 -11.72 0.79 15.27
CA LYS A 229 -12.83 1.13 16.18
C LYS A 229 -13.92 1.88 15.41
N LYS A 230 -15.06 1.21 15.20
CA LYS A 230 -16.23 1.80 14.52
C LYS A 230 -16.63 3.13 15.15
N ASN A 231 -16.95 4.11 14.32
CA ASN A 231 -17.40 5.46 14.73
C ASN A 231 -16.37 6.32 15.49
N GLN A 232 -15.09 5.92 15.57
CA GLN A 232 -14.06 6.81 16.09
C GLN A 232 -13.43 7.64 14.96
N PRO A 233 -13.07 8.92 15.24
CA PRO A 233 -12.46 9.76 14.23
C PRO A 233 -11.06 9.27 13.84
N CYS A 234 -10.66 9.52 12.58
CA CYS A 234 -9.28 9.36 12.16
C CYS A 234 -8.43 10.58 12.54
N PHE A 235 -8.88 11.75 12.10
CA PHE A 235 -8.14 13.01 12.28
C PHE A 235 -9.05 14.23 12.18
N PHE A 236 -8.51 15.38 12.59
CA PHE A 236 -9.02 16.71 12.23
C PHE A 236 -7.86 17.58 11.71
N LYS A 237 -8.14 18.45 10.74
CA LYS A 237 -7.20 19.48 10.32
C LYS A 237 -7.16 20.56 11.41
N ILE A 238 -5.96 21.02 11.76
CA ILE A 238 -5.74 21.98 12.84
C ILE A 238 -4.81 23.11 12.41
N ASP A 239 -4.98 24.26 13.06
CA ASP A 239 -4.07 25.39 12.96
C ASP A 239 -3.23 25.48 14.24
N LEU A 240 -1.91 25.36 14.10
CA LEU A 240 -1.01 25.33 15.25
C LEU A 240 -0.58 26.72 15.71
N LYS A 241 -0.42 26.89 17.01
CA LYS A 241 0.26 28.05 17.61
C LYS A 241 1.78 27.88 17.48
N LYS A 242 2.51 29.00 17.39
CA LYS A 242 3.97 29.01 17.17
C LYS A 242 4.76 28.44 18.37
N ASP A 243 4.20 28.48 19.57
CA ASP A 243 4.82 28.03 20.84
C ASP A 243 4.71 26.52 21.09
N ILE A 244 4.18 25.75 20.12
CA ILE A 244 4.11 24.29 20.27
C ILE A 244 5.51 23.66 20.36
N PRO A 245 5.79 22.83 21.38
CA PRO A 245 7.07 22.15 21.50
C PRO A 245 7.33 21.18 20.33
N LYS A 246 8.52 21.27 19.72
CA LYS A 246 8.92 20.42 18.57
C LYS A 246 8.72 18.92 18.81
N LYS A 247 8.85 18.43 20.04
CA LYS A 247 8.63 17.02 20.40
C LYS A 247 7.24 16.50 20.09
N TYR A 248 6.21 17.34 19.97
CA TYR A 248 4.85 16.96 19.63
C TYR A 248 4.58 16.89 18.12
N LEU A 249 5.50 17.38 17.29
CA LEU A 249 5.37 17.42 15.85
C LEU A 249 5.93 16.13 15.23
N ASN A 250 5.08 15.33 14.62
CA ASN A 250 5.46 14.10 13.94
C ASN A 250 5.39 14.28 12.42
N SER A 251 6.47 13.94 11.71
CA SER A 251 6.56 13.98 10.24
C SER A 251 6.78 12.59 9.64
N SER A 252 6.96 11.55 10.46
CA SER A 252 7.22 10.18 10.02
C SER A 252 6.04 9.24 10.30
N ALA A 253 5.65 8.47 9.27
CA ALA A 253 4.65 7.41 9.39
C ALA A 253 5.14 6.16 10.13
N ARG A 254 6.46 6.01 10.31
CA ARG A 254 7.03 4.81 10.96
C ARG A 254 6.78 4.75 12.45
N ASN A 255 6.70 5.90 13.09
CA ASN A 255 6.52 5.99 14.54
C ASN A 255 5.92 7.34 14.93
N ILE A 256 4.64 7.35 15.24
CA ILE A 256 3.97 8.52 15.81
C ILE A 256 4.20 8.52 17.33
N LYS A 257 4.98 9.50 17.79
CA LYS A 257 5.43 9.63 19.17
C LYS A 257 4.62 10.69 19.94
N ASN A 258 4.89 10.74 21.26
CA ASN A 258 4.41 11.79 22.15
C ASN A 258 2.90 12.00 22.15
N LYS A 259 2.14 10.89 22.06
CA LYS A 259 0.68 10.91 22.17
C LYS A 259 0.25 11.42 23.53
N LYS A 260 -0.75 12.29 23.57
CA LYS A 260 -1.34 12.86 24.77
C LYS A 260 -2.87 12.86 24.67
N LYS A 261 -3.54 12.95 25.82
CA LYS A 261 -4.98 13.27 25.79
C LYS A 261 -5.18 14.65 25.15
N VAL A 262 -6.25 14.81 24.37
CA VAL A 262 -6.55 16.04 23.65
C VAL A 262 -6.55 17.26 24.58
N LYS A 263 -7.07 17.14 25.81
CA LYS A 263 -7.04 18.23 26.81
C LYS A 263 -5.66 18.86 27.06
N PHE A 264 -4.56 18.13 26.79
CA PHE A 264 -3.19 18.66 26.93
C PHE A 264 -2.66 19.27 25.63
N LEU A 265 -3.19 18.85 24.47
CA LEU A 265 -2.78 19.34 23.16
C LEU A 265 -3.56 20.56 22.71
N LYS A 266 -4.83 20.71 23.15
CA LYS A 266 -5.73 21.79 22.73
C LYS A 266 -5.17 23.19 22.93
N ARG A 267 -4.33 23.39 23.96
CA ARG A 267 -3.68 24.70 24.20
C ARG A 267 -2.80 25.18 23.06
N TYR A 268 -2.31 24.26 22.20
CA TYR A 268 -1.47 24.56 21.05
C TYR A 268 -2.25 24.66 19.73
N ILE A 269 -3.58 24.47 19.75
CA ILE A 269 -4.45 24.51 18.59
C ILE A 269 -5.24 25.81 18.60
N LYS A 270 -5.21 26.58 17.51
CA LYS A 270 -5.90 27.87 17.39
C LYS A 270 -7.40 27.70 17.17
N ASN A 271 -7.77 26.77 16.28
CA ASN A 271 -9.14 26.48 15.86
C ASN A 271 -9.78 25.34 16.66
N TYR A 272 -9.34 25.11 17.91
CA TYR A 272 -9.82 23.97 18.71
C TYR A 272 -11.35 24.02 18.96
N ASP A 273 -11.87 25.20 19.25
CA ASP A 273 -13.29 25.36 19.60
C ASP A 273 -14.24 25.11 18.42
N ASP A 274 -13.73 25.14 17.18
CA ASP A 274 -14.45 24.76 15.97
C ASP A 274 -14.50 23.23 15.74
N LEU A 275 -13.77 22.46 16.56
CA LEU A 275 -13.60 21.03 16.38
C LEU A 275 -14.40 20.24 17.42
N ASN A 276 -15.27 19.34 16.97
CA ASN A 276 -16.02 18.45 17.88
C ASN A 276 -15.13 17.27 18.34
N ILE A 277 -14.16 17.53 19.22
CA ILE A 277 -13.21 16.54 19.71
C ILE A 277 -13.39 16.30 21.20
N LYS A 278 -13.50 15.02 21.60
CA LYS A 278 -13.57 14.65 23.03
C LYS A 278 -12.20 14.83 23.69
N ASP A 279 -12.14 15.58 24.77
CA ASP A 279 -10.94 15.95 25.54
C ASP A 279 -10.13 14.75 26.09
N ASN A 280 -10.78 13.61 26.33
CA ASN A 280 -10.15 12.40 26.88
C ASN A 280 -9.53 11.48 25.79
N PHE A 281 -9.77 11.72 24.51
CA PHE A 281 -9.16 10.93 23.45
C PHE A 281 -7.64 11.09 23.46
N LYS A 282 -6.93 9.97 23.21
CA LYS A 282 -5.49 9.95 23.00
C LYS A 282 -5.21 10.33 21.55
N ALA A 283 -4.36 11.32 21.35
CA ALA A 283 -4.07 11.87 20.04
C ALA A 283 -2.60 12.24 19.89
N ALA A 284 -2.17 12.44 18.65
CA ALA A 284 -0.88 13.01 18.28
C ALA A 284 -1.06 14.10 17.23
N ILE A 285 -0.04 14.93 17.04
CA ILE A 285 -0.03 15.95 15.99
C ILE A 285 0.94 15.52 14.90
N ILE A 286 0.51 15.57 13.65
CA ILE A 286 1.33 15.30 12.48
C ILE A 286 1.44 16.54 11.59
N ILE A 287 2.61 16.66 10.95
CA ILE A 287 2.94 17.70 9.97
C ILE A 287 3.56 17.01 8.74
N PRO A 288 2.72 16.48 7.83
CA PRO A 288 3.14 15.48 6.84
C PRO A 288 4.09 16.00 5.76
N ASP A 289 4.16 17.31 5.52
CA ASP A 289 4.98 17.88 4.43
C ASP A 289 6.39 18.28 4.87
N LYS A 290 6.62 18.46 6.17
CA LYS A 290 7.84 19.05 6.73
C LYS A 290 9.15 18.43 6.22
N ASP A 291 9.27 17.10 6.23
CA ASP A 291 10.53 16.42 5.93
C ASP A 291 10.56 15.82 4.51
N ILE A 292 9.53 16.08 3.71
CA ILE A 292 9.36 15.47 2.38
C ILE A 292 9.35 16.54 1.28
N ILE A 293 8.71 17.68 1.53
CA ILE A 293 8.61 18.76 0.56
C ILE A 293 9.67 19.83 0.88
N PRO A 294 10.64 20.07 -0.02
CA PRO A 294 11.60 21.15 0.16
C PRO A 294 10.91 22.51 0.35
N GLY A 295 11.30 23.23 1.39
CA GLY A 295 10.72 24.56 1.70
C GLY A 295 9.33 24.52 2.33
N ALA A 296 8.77 23.36 2.67
CA ALA A 296 7.48 23.29 3.35
C ALA A 296 7.49 24.00 4.71
N GLU A 297 6.36 24.65 5.02
CA GLU A 297 6.17 25.27 6.34
C GLU A 297 6.23 24.25 7.46
N THR A 298 6.86 24.64 8.58
CA THR A 298 7.07 23.71 9.72
C THR A 298 5.78 23.35 10.44
N LEU A 299 4.75 24.21 10.39
CA LEU A 299 3.51 24.06 11.17
C LEU A 299 2.26 23.88 10.31
N SER A 300 2.40 23.81 8.97
CA SER A 300 1.28 23.67 8.02
C SER A 300 1.67 22.80 6.82
N PRO A 301 0.79 21.92 6.34
CA PRO A 301 -0.48 21.54 6.98
C PRO A 301 -0.27 20.71 8.24
N ALA A 302 -1.16 20.86 9.22
CA ALA A 302 -1.11 20.12 10.46
C ALA A 302 -2.45 19.41 10.75
N TYR A 303 -2.34 18.25 11.40
CA TYR A 303 -3.51 17.44 11.76
C TYR A 303 -3.35 16.85 13.15
N ILE A 304 -4.44 16.80 13.91
CA ILE A 304 -4.54 15.99 15.11
C ILE A 304 -5.10 14.62 14.71
N VAL A 305 -4.38 13.55 15.03
CA VAL A 305 -4.70 12.18 14.59
C VAL A 305 -4.96 11.27 15.79
N PHE A 306 -5.83 10.28 15.57
CA PHE A 306 -6.32 9.35 16.60
C PHE A 306 -5.91 7.91 16.29
N GLU A 307 -6.36 6.97 17.11
CA GLU A 307 -5.99 5.57 17.00
C GLU A 307 -6.36 4.96 15.64
N ASN A 308 -7.54 5.25 15.11
CA ASN A 308 -7.97 4.76 13.80
C ASN A 308 -7.06 5.21 12.65
N TYR A 309 -6.52 6.43 12.72
CA TYR A 309 -5.53 6.89 11.76
C TYR A 309 -4.28 6.00 11.74
N GLU A 310 -3.80 5.57 12.91
CA GLU A 310 -2.65 4.68 13.02
C GLU A 310 -2.95 3.26 12.49
N LYS A 311 -4.22 2.81 12.55
CA LYS A 311 -4.61 1.53 11.94
C LYS A 311 -4.45 1.58 10.42
N ILE A 312 -4.77 2.71 9.79
CA ILE A 312 -4.52 2.88 8.34
C ILE A 312 -3.01 2.92 8.02
N LEU A 313 -2.16 3.42 8.93
CA LEU A 313 -0.70 3.34 8.75
C LEU A 313 -0.15 1.90 8.80
N ASN A 314 -0.85 0.95 9.40
CA ASN A 314 -0.50 -0.48 9.30
C ASN A 314 -0.80 -1.03 7.90
N TRP A 315 -1.81 -0.50 7.23
CA TRP A 315 -2.14 -0.83 5.84
C TRP A 315 -1.08 -0.28 4.87
N ASN A 316 -0.84 1.02 4.94
CA ASN A 316 0.19 1.70 4.15
C ASN A 316 0.89 2.76 5.00
N ARG A 317 2.22 2.66 5.13
CA ARG A 317 3.07 3.54 5.96
C ARG A 317 3.31 4.91 5.32
N SER A 318 2.24 5.56 4.86
CA SER A 318 2.26 6.92 4.35
C SER A 318 1.27 7.79 5.11
N LEU A 319 1.74 8.91 5.69
CA LEU A 319 0.86 9.88 6.37
C LEU A 319 -0.21 10.42 5.41
N ARG A 320 0.17 10.66 4.16
CA ARG A 320 -0.75 11.18 3.13
C ARG A 320 -1.78 10.15 2.71
N PHE A 321 -1.38 8.87 2.59
CA PHE A 321 -2.32 7.79 2.29
C PHE A 321 -3.41 7.69 3.36
N ALA A 322 -3.01 7.67 4.63
CA ALA A 322 -3.97 7.59 5.73
C ALA A 322 -4.92 8.80 5.78
N LEU A 323 -4.40 10.02 5.52
CA LEU A 323 -5.25 11.22 5.39
C LEU A 323 -6.24 11.09 4.23
N ALA A 324 -5.79 10.62 3.05
CA ALA A 324 -6.65 10.47 1.88
C ALA A 324 -7.75 9.42 2.09
N VAL A 325 -7.42 8.27 2.69
CA VAL A 325 -8.40 7.22 3.04
C VAL A 325 -9.47 7.79 3.97
N CYS A 326 -9.06 8.44 5.05
CA CYS A 326 -10.01 8.96 6.04
C CYS A 326 -10.83 10.14 5.47
N THR A 327 -10.25 10.97 4.60
CA THR A 327 -11.00 12.03 3.90
C THR A 327 -12.07 11.43 2.97
N LEU A 328 -11.71 10.41 2.19
CA LEU A 328 -12.66 9.76 1.29
C LEU A 328 -13.76 9.01 2.06
N LYS A 329 -13.40 8.38 3.21
CA LYS A 329 -14.36 7.77 4.14
C LYS A 329 -15.41 8.79 4.61
N GLU A 330 -14.99 9.96 5.09
CA GLU A 330 -15.92 11.00 5.52
C GLU A 330 -16.77 11.55 4.36
N SER A 331 -16.20 11.63 3.14
CA SER A 331 -16.99 12.02 1.95
C SER A 331 -18.12 11.01 1.66
N PHE A 332 -17.87 9.70 1.78
CA PHE A 332 -18.91 8.68 1.64
C PHE A 332 -19.97 8.77 2.76
N LYS A 333 -19.54 9.00 3.99
CA LYS A 333 -20.46 9.12 5.14
C LYS A 333 -21.48 10.25 4.99
N ASN A 334 -21.13 11.30 4.27
CA ASN A 334 -22.03 12.42 4.00
C ASN A 334 -23.02 12.14 2.85
N GLU A 335 -22.83 11.07 2.07
CA GLU A 335 -23.60 10.75 0.87
C GLU A 335 -24.39 9.42 0.99
N ILE A 336 -24.06 8.56 1.93
CA ILE A 336 -24.73 7.28 2.25
C ILE A 336 -25.62 7.45 3.48
#